data_c8eb2f888ea969044691d0756446bd45
#
_entry.id   c8eb2f888ea969044691d0756446bd45
#
_cell.length_a   1.000
_cell.length_b   1.000
_cell.length_c   1.000
_cell.angle_alpha   90.00
_cell.angle_beta   90.00
_cell.angle_gamma   90.00
#
_symmetry.space_group_name_H-M   'P 1'
#
loop_
_entity.id
_entity.type
_entity.pdbx_description
1 polymer ?
#
loop_
_entity_poly.entity_id
_entity_poly.type
_entity_poly.pdbx_seq_one_letter_code
_entity_poly.pdbx_strand_id
1 'polypeptide(L)'
;AERVNRAAGALLQLGLEPEQRVLLCLLDTIDFPTVFWGAIKAGLVPVPVNTLLTEQDYAYLLDDSRARALVVSSALYDGFARHLDQHGLLEQVIVSGSETHDHRSLDDLLATNSPIAQPASTTCDDTAFWLYTSGSTGTPKGAVHRHADLVQTAHLYGQGVLGIREEDVVFSAAKLFFAYGL
;
A
#
# COMPACT_ATOMS: atom_id res chain seq x y z
N ALA A 1 2.05 -12.31 -10.30
CA ALA A 1 2.24 -11.27 -11.33
C ALA A 1 0.91 -10.74 -11.88
N GLU A 2 -0.03 -11.60 -12.33
CA GLU A 2 -1.29 -11.15 -12.98
C GLU A 2 -2.16 -10.27 -12.09
N ARG A 3 -2.41 -10.66 -10.82
CA ARG A 3 -3.19 -9.84 -9.86
C ARG A 3 -2.56 -8.45 -9.66
N VAL A 4 -1.24 -8.35 -9.61
CA VAL A 4 -0.52 -7.06 -9.53
C VAL A 4 -0.78 -6.20 -10.78
N ASN A 5 -0.73 -6.81 -11.97
CA ASN A 5 -1.01 -6.09 -13.22
C ASN A 5 -2.46 -5.58 -13.28
N ARG A 6 -3.42 -6.36 -12.77
CA ARG A 6 -4.83 -5.97 -12.68
C ARG A 6 -5.05 -4.89 -11.65
N ALA A 7 -4.39 -4.97 -10.48
CA ALA A 7 -4.46 -3.93 -9.46
C ALA A 7 -3.92 -2.59 -9.97
N ALA A 8 -2.79 -2.62 -10.68
CA ALA A 8 -2.23 -1.43 -11.31
C ALA A 8 -3.21 -0.82 -12.34
N GLY A 9 -3.79 -1.64 -13.21
CA GLY A 9 -4.80 -1.19 -14.18
C GLY A 9 -6.05 -0.61 -13.51
N ALA A 10 -6.55 -1.28 -12.46
CA ALA A 10 -7.70 -0.83 -11.69
C ALA A 10 -7.47 0.54 -11.04
N LEU A 11 -6.34 0.73 -10.37
CA LEU A 11 -6.01 2.00 -9.72
C LEU A 11 -5.92 3.16 -10.72
N LEU A 12 -5.32 2.95 -11.88
CA LEU A 12 -5.27 3.95 -12.95
C LEU A 12 -6.67 4.27 -13.54
N GLN A 13 -7.53 3.25 -13.69
CA GLN A 13 -8.90 3.47 -14.20
C GLN A 13 -9.79 4.21 -13.19
N LEU A 14 -9.45 4.20 -11.91
CA LEU A 14 -10.11 5.03 -10.90
C LEU A 14 -9.71 6.51 -10.97
N GLY A 15 -8.85 6.88 -11.90
CA GLY A 15 -8.40 8.26 -12.10
C GLY A 15 -7.22 8.67 -11.22
N LEU A 16 -6.57 7.71 -10.55
CA LEU A 16 -5.37 8.02 -9.78
C LEU A 16 -4.19 8.33 -10.71
N GLU A 17 -3.44 9.35 -10.36
CA GLU A 17 -2.31 9.88 -11.12
C GLU A 17 -0.96 9.52 -10.46
N PRO A 18 0.14 9.48 -11.23
CA PRO A 18 1.48 9.23 -10.69
C PRO A 18 1.79 10.06 -9.44
N GLU A 19 2.55 9.49 -8.52
CA GLU A 19 2.96 10.06 -7.22
C GLU A 19 1.81 10.27 -6.21
N GLN A 20 0.55 10.04 -6.58
CA GLN A 20 -0.53 10.07 -5.59
C GLN A 20 -0.42 8.90 -4.62
N ARG A 21 -0.73 9.19 -3.33
CA ARG A 21 -0.62 8.21 -2.26
C ARG A 21 -1.89 7.37 -2.17
N VAL A 22 -1.67 6.07 -1.96
CA VAL A 22 -2.70 5.06 -1.69
C VAL A 22 -2.45 4.50 -0.30
N LEU A 23 -3.29 4.85 0.67
CA LEU A 23 -3.17 4.32 2.03
C LEU A 23 -3.63 2.86 2.06
N LEU A 24 -2.80 1.96 2.62
CA LEU A 24 -3.07 0.53 2.69
C LEU A 24 -3.23 0.09 4.15
N CYS A 25 -4.46 -0.15 4.59
CA CYS A 25 -4.76 -0.79 5.88
C CYS A 25 -5.30 -2.21 5.63
N LEU A 26 -4.39 -3.10 5.27
CA LEU A 26 -4.72 -4.47 4.84
C LEU A 26 -4.17 -5.51 5.82
N LEU A 27 -4.96 -6.57 6.03
CA LEU A 27 -4.47 -7.78 6.69
C LEU A 27 -3.42 -8.48 5.82
N ASP A 28 -2.63 -9.37 6.44
CA ASP A 28 -1.58 -10.15 5.78
C ASP A 28 -2.18 -11.26 4.89
N THR A 29 -2.86 -10.84 3.83
CA THR A 29 -3.44 -11.71 2.80
C THR A 29 -2.74 -11.45 1.48
N ILE A 30 -3.10 -12.20 0.44
CA ILE A 30 -2.58 -11.98 -0.92
C ILE A 30 -2.91 -10.58 -1.46
N ASP A 31 -3.89 -9.89 -0.90
CA ASP A 31 -4.31 -8.57 -1.36
C ASP A 31 -3.30 -7.50 -1.01
N PHE A 32 -2.60 -7.63 0.14
CA PHE A 32 -1.56 -6.69 0.51
C PHE A 32 -0.47 -6.59 -0.57
N PRO A 33 0.28 -7.65 -0.91
CA PRO A 33 1.29 -7.57 -1.96
C PRO A 33 0.68 -7.27 -3.34
N THR A 34 -0.57 -7.66 -3.60
CA THR A 34 -1.25 -7.37 -4.86
C THR A 34 -1.41 -5.85 -5.05
N VAL A 35 -1.93 -5.16 -4.05
CA VAL A 35 -2.18 -3.71 -4.12
C VAL A 35 -0.88 -2.92 -3.97
N PHE A 36 0.01 -3.33 -3.06
CA PHE A 36 1.29 -2.67 -2.83
C PHE A 36 2.13 -2.60 -4.13
N TRP A 37 2.38 -3.76 -4.74
CA TRP A 37 3.12 -3.82 -6.00
C TRP A 37 2.35 -3.29 -7.20
N GLY A 38 1.01 -3.38 -7.16
CA GLY A 38 0.13 -2.78 -8.17
C GLY A 38 0.23 -1.27 -8.18
N ALA A 39 0.21 -0.64 -7.02
CA ALA A 39 0.38 0.81 -6.88
C ALA A 39 1.76 1.26 -7.37
N ILE A 40 2.85 0.61 -6.92
CA ILE A 40 4.21 0.90 -7.40
C ILE A 40 4.30 0.76 -8.92
N LYS A 41 3.75 -0.32 -9.48
CA LYS A 41 3.73 -0.53 -10.93
C LYS A 41 2.98 0.56 -11.70
N ALA A 42 1.93 1.10 -11.11
CA ALA A 42 1.14 2.20 -11.68
C ALA A 42 1.81 3.57 -11.51
N GLY A 43 2.96 3.67 -10.84
CA GLY A 43 3.62 4.94 -10.52
C GLY A 43 2.99 5.68 -9.33
N LEU A 44 2.13 4.98 -8.58
CA LEU A 44 1.50 5.48 -7.36
C LEU A 44 2.39 5.16 -6.15
N VAL A 45 2.16 5.83 -5.04
CA VAL A 45 2.92 5.68 -3.80
C VAL A 45 2.07 4.97 -2.74
N PRO A 46 2.18 3.64 -2.57
CA PRO A 46 1.50 2.95 -1.49
C PRO A 46 2.07 3.36 -0.13
N VAL A 47 1.18 3.48 0.84
CA VAL A 47 1.48 3.86 2.22
C VAL A 47 0.89 2.81 3.16
N PRO A 48 1.60 1.70 3.42
CA PRO A 48 1.17 0.70 4.38
C PRO A 48 1.10 1.27 5.79
N VAL A 49 0.02 0.97 6.51
CA VAL A 49 -0.18 1.44 7.88
C VAL A 49 -0.49 0.30 8.84
N ASN A 50 -0.17 0.50 10.11
CA ASN A 50 -0.45 -0.47 11.15
C ASN A 50 -1.96 -0.69 11.31
N THR A 51 -2.37 -1.95 11.35
CA THR A 51 -3.78 -2.38 11.44
C THR A 51 -4.36 -2.32 12.87
N LEU A 52 -3.58 -1.87 13.86
CA LEU A 52 -3.95 -1.80 15.28
C LEU A 52 -3.92 -0.35 15.82
N LEU A 53 -4.02 0.63 14.94
CA LEU A 53 -4.07 2.04 15.31
C LEU A 53 -5.47 2.46 15.76
N THR A 54 -5.54 3.62 16.42
CA THR A 54 -6.81 4.24 16.80
C THR A 54 -7.46 4.96 15.60
N GLU A 55 -8.77 5.25 15.70
CA GLU A 55 -9.48 6.05 14.69
C GLU A 55 -8.81 7.41 14.45
N GLN A 56 -8.33 8.07 15.52
CA GLN A 56 -7.63 9.36 15.43
C GLN A 56 -6.29 9.24 14.69
N ASP A 57 -5.56 8.13 14.92
CA ASP A 57 -4.31 7.89 14.20
C ASP A 57 -4.58 7.71 12.71
N TYR A 58 -5.62 6.95 12.34
CA TYR A 58 -5.99 6.77 10.94
C TYR A 58 -6.40 8.07 10.27
N ALA A 59 -7.20 8.91 10.96
CA ALA A 59 -7.55 10.24 10.47
C ALA A 59 -6.30 11.09 10.22
N TYR A 60 -5.37 11.09 11.19
CA TYR A 60 -4.09 11.80 11.03
C TYR A 60 -3.30 11.28 9.81
N LEU A 61 -3.20 9.96 9.63
CA LEU A 61 -2.44 9.37 8.53
C LEU A 61 -3.05 9.67 7.15
N LEU A 62 -4.37 9.73 7.04
CA LEU A 62 -5.06 10.14 5.81
C LEU A 62 -4.72 11.59 5.45
N ASP A 63 -4.72 12.50 6.44
CA ASP A 63 -4.42 13.92 6.22
C ASP A 63 -2.94 14.14 5.91
N ASP A 64 -2.04 13.59 6.72
CA ASP A 64 -0.60 13.78 6.59
C ASP A 64 -0.07 13.19 5.27
N SER A 65 -0.52 11.99 4.90
CA SER A 65 -0.14 11.37 3.63
C SER A 65 -0.79 12.04 2.42
N ARG A 66 -1.87 12.81 2.62
CA ARG A 66 -2.70 13.35 1.54
C ARG A 66 -3.15 12.23 0.58
N ALA A 67 -3.54 11.10 1.12
CA ALA A 67 -3.95 9.94 0.32
C ALA A 67 -5.16 10.26 -0.56
N ARG A 68 -5.09 9.88 -1.82
CA ARG A 68 -6.21 9.96 -2.77
C ARG A 68 -7.08 8.71 -2.75
N ALA A 69 -6.51 7.60 -2.34
CA ALA A 69 -7.24 6.35 -2.17
C ALA A 69 -6.91 5.70 -0.84
N LEU A 70 -7.90 5.02 -0.27
CA LEU A 70 -7.78 4.09 0.84
C LEU A 70 -8.11 2.69 0.32
N VAL A 71 -7.23 1.73 0.59
CA VAL A 71 -7.54 0.31 0.42
C VAL A 71 -7.52 -0.33 1.79
N VAL A 72 -8.66 -0.85 2.23
CA VAL A 72 -8.85 -1.34 3.59
C VAL A 72 -9.45 -2.73 3.60
N SER A 73 -8.99 -3.62 4.47
CA SER A 73 -9.67 -4.88 4.72
C SER A 73 -11.01 -4.63 5.41
N SER A 74 -12.08 -5.31 4.96
CA SER A 74 -13.45 -5.17 5.49
C SER A 74 -13.49 -5.21 7.03
N ALA A 75 -12.76 -6.12 7.66
CA ALA A 75 -12.67 -6.24 9.12
C ALA A 75 -12.05 -5.03 9.84
N LEU A 76 -11.41 -4.11 9.12
CA LEU A 76 -10.74 -2.91 9.65
C LEU A 76 -11.46 -1.62 9.25
N TYR A 77 -12.53 -1.73 8.46
CA TYR A 77 -13.24 -0.59 7.90
C TYR A 77 -13.77 0.37 8.98
N ASP A 78 -14.32 -0.14 10.07
CA ASP A 78 -14.91 0.67 11.14
C ASP A 78 -13.94 1.69 11.74
N GLY A 79 -12.63 1.40 11.71
CA GLY A 79 -11.59 2.33 12.16
C GLY A 79 -11.49 3.60 11.29
N PHE A 80 -12.05 3.60 10.09
CA PHE A 80 -12.04 4.73 9.15
C PHE A 80 -13.41 5.37 8.96
N ALA A 81 -14.50 4.61 9.13
CA ALA A 81 -15.86 4.95 8.69
C ALA A 81 -16.32 6.36 9.08
N ARG A 82 -15.99 6.80 10.32
CA ARG A 82 -16.44 8.11 10.84
C ARG A 82 -15.68 9.29 10.25
N HIS A 83 -14.54 9.05 9.62
CA HIS A 83 -13.63 10.10 9.17
C HIS A 83 -13.55 10.23 7.65
N LEU A 84 -14.08 9.26 6.88
CA LEU A 84 -13.92 9.25 5.42
C LEU A 84 -14.41 10.53 4.74
N ASP A 85 -15.57 11.06 5.15
CA ASP A 85 -16.16 12.26 4.56
C ASP A 85 -15.45 13.57 4.99
N GLN A 86 -14.53 13.49 5.94
CA GLN A 86 -13.82 14.67 6.47
C GLN A 86 -12.52 14.95 5.72
N HIS A 87 -12.04 13.98 4.93
CA HIS A 87 -10.78 14.08 4.19
C HIS A 87 -11.03 14.51 2.74
N GLY A 88 -10.97 15.82 2.48
CA GLY A 88 -11.30 16.41 1.18
C GLY A 88 -10.41 15.98 0.00
N LEU A 89 -9.32 15.27 0.27
CA LEU A 89 -8.43 14.73 -0.77
C LEU A 89 -8.69 13.25 -1.07
N LEU A 90 -9.40 12.53 -0.19
CA LEU A 90 -9.73 11.12 -0.40
C LEU A 90 -10.84 10.98 -1.45
N GLU A 91 -10.53 10.40 -2.58
CA GLU A 91 -11.44 10.25 -3.72
C GLU A 91 -11.99 8.83 -3.87
N GLN A 92 -11.21 7.84 -3.43
CA GLN A 92 -11.53 6.43 -3.61
C GLN A 92 -11.39 5.65 -2.32
N VAL A 93 -12.42 4.87 -1.98
CA VAL A 93 -12.36 3.87 -0.92
C VAL A 93 -12.61 2.50 -1.55
N ILE A 94 -11.67 1.58 -1.33
CA ILE A 94 -11.68 0.23 -1.88
C ILE A 94 -11.60 -0.76 -0.72
N VAL A 95 -12.54 -1.69 -0.67
CA VAL A 95 -12.62 -2.67 0.41
C VAL A 95 -12.21 -4.05 -0.09
N SER A 96 -11.27 -4.68 0.63
CA SER A 96 -10.86 -6.06 0.45
C SER A 96 -11.64 -6.96 1.42
N GLY A 97 -12.41 -7.90 0.89
CA GLY A 97 -13.25 -8.83 1.65
C GLY A 97 -14.70 -8.84 1.18
N SER A 98 -15.54 -9.61 1.88
CA SER A 98 -16.91 -9.89 1.44
C SER A 98 -17.90 -8.74 1.69
N GLU A 99 -17.67 -7.91 2.69
CA GLU A 99 -18.52 -6.76 3.01
C GLU A 99 -17.84 -5.48 2.54
N THR A 100 -18.47 -4.77 1.62
CA THR A 100 -17.89 -3.60 0.95
C THR A 100 -18.33 -2.27 1.55
N HIS A 101 -19.30 -2.26 2.48
CA HIS A 101 -19.81 -1.04 3.14
C HIS A 101 -20.21 0.07 2.14
N ASP A 102 -20.85 -0.33 1.03
CA ASP A 102 -21.26 0.56 -0.09
C ASP A 102 -20.08 1.21 -0.85
N HIS A 103 -18.86 0.75 -0.62
CA HIS A 103 -17.66 1.15 -1.38
C HIS A 103 -17.31 0.15 -2.49
N ARG A 104 -16.21 0.42 -3.19
CA ARG A 104 -15.73 -0.44 -4.27
C ARG A 104 -15.13 -1.74 -3.72
N SER A 105 -15.51 -2.87 -4.29
CA SER A 105 -14.88 -4.16 -4.00
C SER A 105 -13.53 -4.27 -4.69
N LEU A 106 -12.48 -4.66 -3.96
CA LEU A 106 -11.18 -4.95 -4.55
C LEU A 106 -11.28 -6.13 -5.53
N ASP A 107 -12.01 -7.19 -5.16
CA ASP A 107 -12.16 -8.37 -6.01
C ASP A 107 -12.87 -8.04 -7.33
N ASP A 108 -13.92 -7.23 -7.31
CA ASP A 108 -14.62 -6.78 -8.52
C ASP A 108 -13.71 -5.91 -9.39
N LEU A 109 -12.95 -5.01 -8.79
CA LEU A 109 -11.96 -4.20 -9.51
C LEU A 109 -10.90 -5.09 -10.19
N LEU A 110 -10.39 -6.11 -9.50
CA LEU A 110 -9.42 -7.04 -10.06
C LEU A 110 -10.02 -7.93 -11.15
N ALA A 111 -11.30 -8.28 -11.05
CA ALA A 111 -11.99 -9.12 -12.03
C ALA A 111 -12.33 -8.37 -13.32
N THR A 112 -12.76 -7.11 -13.20
CA THR A 112 -13.30 -6.34 -14.32
C THR A 112 -12.27 -5.51 -15.07
N ASN A 113 -11.15 -5.18 -14.41
CA ASN A 113 -10.13 -4.33 -15.03
C ASN A 113 -9.08 -5.11 -15.81
N SER A 114 -8.67 -4.56 -16.94
CA SER A 114 -7.61 -5.13 -17.76
C SER A 114 -6.23 -4.96 -17.09
N PRO A 115 -5.39 -6.01 -17.12
CA PRO A 115 -4.04 -5.91 -16.59
C PRO A 115 -3.18 -4.96 -17.43
N ILE A 116 -2.37 -4.13 -16.78
CA ILE A 116 -1.34 -3.37 -17.49
C ILE A 116 -0.06 -4.20 -17.63
N ALA A 117 0.52 -4.21 -18.83
CA ALA A 117 1.73 -4.96 -19.11
C ALA A 117 2.99 -4.18 -18.69
N GLN A 118 3.03 -2.90 -19.02
CA GLN A 118 4.20 -2.05 -18.77
C GLN A 118 4.06 -1.28 -17.46
N PRO A 119 5.15 -1.13 -16.68
CA PRO A 119 5.16 -0.27 -15.51
C PRO A 119 5.12 1.21 -15.93
N ALA A 120 4.79 2.07 -14.98
CA ALA A 120 4.95 3.51 -15.14
C ALA A 120 6.43 3.87 -15.41
N SER A 121 6.65 4.97 -16.11
CA SER A 121 7.99 5.46 -16.40
C SER A 121 8.58 6.16 -15.17
N THR A 122 9.05 5.36 -14.21
CA THR A 122 9.71 5.83 -12.99
C THR A 122 11.23 5.56 -13.06
N THR A 123 11.99 6.33 -12.30
CA THR A 123 13.44 6.19 -12.15
C THR A 123 13.79 5.58 -10.80
N CYS A 124 15.03 5.20 -10.59
CA CYS A 124 15.50 4.67 -9.31
C CYS A 124 15.42 5.69 -8.15
N ASP A 125 15.40 6.98 -8.47
CA ASP A 125 15.35 8.07 -7.48
C ASP A 125 13.93 8.54 -7.17
N ASP A 126 12.93 8.11 -7.94
CA ASP A 126 11.53 8.44 -7.67
C ASP A 126 11.02 7.74 -6.41
N THR A 127 10.00 8.33 -5.78
CA THR A 127 9.35 7.75 -4.60
C THR A 127 8.64 6.46 -4.95
N ALA A 128 8.99 5.38 -4.24
CA ALA A 128 8.34 4.08 -4.40
C ALA A 128 7.21 3.88 -3.40
N PHE A 129 7.42 4.16 -2.12
CA PHE A 129 6.43 3.98 -1.06
C PHE A 129 6.81 4.79 0.18
N TRP A 130 5.88 4.91 1.15
CA TRP A 130 6.15 5.49 2.46
C TRP A 130 5.89 4.47 3.56
N LEU A 131 6.69 4.54 4.64
CA LEU A 131 6.43 3.83 5.88
C LEU A 131 6.37 4.84 7.03
N TYR A 132 5.34 4.75 7.86
CA TYR A 132 5.24 5.58 9.05
C TYR A 132 6.04 5.00 10.20
N THR A 133 6.83 5.86 10.84
CA THR A 133 7.58 5.55 12.07
C THR A 133 6.90 6.19 13.27
N SER A 134 7.04 5.57 14.45
CA SER A 134 6.44 6.08 15.71
C SER A 134 7.02 7.40 16.21
N GLY A 135 8.01 7.98 15.53
CA GLY A 135 8.62 9.27 15.85
C GLY A 135 8.99 9.48 17.34
N SER A 136 10.15 10.00 17.63
CA SER A 136 10.55 10.35 19.01
C SER A 136 9.69 11.46 19.64
N THR A 137 8.89 12.17 18.83
CA THR A 137 8.03 13.29 19.26
C THR A 137 6.57 12.88 19.49
N GLY A 138 6.26 11.57 19.40
CA GLY A 138 4.90 11.04 19.59
C GLY A 138 4.02 11.04 18.34
N THR A 139 4.24 11.95 17.38
CA THR A 139 3.48 11.98 16.12
C THR A 139 4.17 11.14 15.06
N PRO A 140 3.47 10.22 14.39
CA PRO A 140 4.03 9.41 13.32
C PRO A 140 4.56 10.28 12.18
N LYS A 141 5.67 9.85 11.57
CA LYS A 141 6.29 10.54 10.41
C LYS A 141 6.44 9.56 9.26
N GLY A 142 6.03 9.99 8.06
CA GLY A 142 6.20 9.23 6.83
C GLY A 142 7.66 9.24 6.36
N ALA A 143 8.32 8.09 6.43
CA ALA A 143 9.64 7.88 5.83
C ALA A 143 9.45 7.55 4.35
N VAL A 144 10.06 8.36 3.48
CA VAL A 144 9.98 8.18 2.02
C VAL A 144 11.05 7.19 1.59
N HIS A 145 10.65 6.15 0.85
CA HIS A 145 11.53 5.18 0.23
C HIS A 145 11.49 5.31 -1.29
N ARG A 146 12.66 5.26 -1.92
CA ARG A 146 12.82 5.31 -3.37
C ARG A 146 12.81 3.91 -3.98
N HIS A 147 12.63 3.81 -5.29
CA HIS A 147 12.71 2.53 -6.00
C HIS A 147 14.08 1.85 -5.79
N ALA A 148 15.17 2.63 -5.75
CA ALA A 148 16.51 2.10 -5.47
C ALA A 148 16.61 1.40 -4.12
N ASP A 149 15.89 1.86 -3.10
CA ASP A 149 16.03 1.37 -1.71
C ASP A 149 15.59 -0.09 -1.59
N LEU A 150 14.56 -0.51 -2.34
CA LEU A 150 14.10 -1.91 -2.39
C LEU A 150 15.19 -2.84 -2.91
N VAL A 151 15.80 -2.48 -4.03
CA VAL A 151 16.87 -3.27 -4.67
C VAL A 151 18.12 -3.29 -3.80
N GLN A 152 18.48 -2.15 -3.22
CA GLN A 152 19.64 -2.04 -2.33
C GLN A 152 19.45 -2.88 -1.06
N THR A 153 18.27 -2.84 -0.43
CA THR A 153 17.97 -3.66 0.76
C THR A 153 18.04 -5.15 0.43
N ALA A 154 17.44 -5.57 -0.68
CA ALA A 154 17.49 -6.96 -1.12
C ALA A 154 18.94 -7.41 -1.37
N HIS A 155 19.76 -6.59 -2.03
CA HIS A 155 21.14 -6.92 -2.35
C HIS A 155 22.07 -6.88 -1.11
N LEU A 156 22.03 -5.79 -0.35
CA LEU A 156 22.96 -5.58 0.76
C LEU A 156 22.63 -6.47 1.96
N TYR A 157 21.36 -6.56 2.34
CA TYR A 157 20.92 -7.31 3.51
C TYR A 157 20.44 -8.71 3.15
N GLY A 158 19.50 -8.83 2.22
CA GLY A 158 18.94 -10.13 1.83
C GLY A 158 20.00 -11.09 1.32
N GLN A 159 20.80 -10.68 0.34
CA GLN A 159 21.85 -11.51 -0.23
C GLN A 159 23.16 -11.42 0.56
N GLY A 160 23.60 -10.20 0.92
CA GLY A 160 24.93 -9.99 1.51
C GLY A 160 25.03 -10.42 2.96
N VAL A 161 23.97 -10.30 3.76
CA VAL A 161 23.97 -10.64 5.19
C VAL A 161 23.25 -11.95 5.46
N LEU A 162 22.01 -12.09 4.96
CA LEU A 162 21.21 -13.30 5.21
C LEU A 162 21.56 -14.45 4.26
N GLY A 163 22.20 -14.18 3.12
CA GLY A 163 22.56 -15.18 2.12
C GLY A 163 21.37 -15.79 1.40
N ILE A 164 20.23 -15.06 1.33
CA ILE A 164 18.98 -15.53 0.67
C ILE A 164 19.25 -15.82 -0.79
N ARG A 165 18.76 -16.96 -1.27
CA ARG A 165 18.86 -17.45 -2.64
C ARG A 165 17.49 -17.68 -3.23
N GLU A 166 17.42 -17.88 -4.54
CA GLU A 166 16.18 -18.06 -5.30
C GLU A 166 15.36 -19.28 -4.83
N GLU A 167 16.04 -20.35 -4.40
CA GLU A 167 15.40 -21.57 -3.92
C GLU A 167 14.92 -21.51 -2.48
N ASP A 168 15.24 -20.45 -1.73
CA ASP A 168 14.88 -20.35 -0.32
C ASP A 168 13.40 -20.02 -0.15
N VAL A 169 12.81 -20.59 0.89
CA VAL A 169 11.47 -20.23 1.38
C VAL A 169 11.61 -19.38 2.63
N VAL A 170 11.25 -18.10 2.49
CA VAL A 170 11.37 -17.13 3.59
C VAL A 170 10.05 -17.04 4.35
N PHE A 171 10.11 -17.16 5.67
CA PHE A 171 9.00 -16.94 6.58
C PHE A 171 9.27 -15.73 7.47
N SER A 172 8.32 -14.81 7.59
CA SER A 172 8.36 -13.70 8.53
C SER A 172 7.13 -13.73 9.43
N ALA A 173 7.34 -13.63 10.74
CA ALA A 173 6.27 -13.45 11.73
C ALA A 173 5.84 -11.98 11.85
N ALA A 174 6.62 -11.05 11.29
CA ALA A 174 6.28 -9.64 11.28
C ALA A 174 5.19 -9.34 10.26
N LYS A 175 4.31 -8.40 10.60
CA LYS A 175 3.26 -7.94 9.71
C LYS A 175 3.84 -7.19 8.52
N LEU A 176 3.20 -7.31 7.35
CA LEU A 176 3.67 -6.73 6.09
C LEU A 176 3.70 -5.19 6.09
N PHE A 177 2.94 -4.52 6.96
CA PHE A 177 2.99 -3.07 7.08
C PHE A 177 4.22 -2.53 7.85
N PHE A 178 5.00 -3.40 8.51
CA PHE A 178 6.27 -3.02 9.14
C PHE A 178 7.43 -3.16 8.16
N ALA A 179 8.40 -2.24 8.25
CA ALA A 179 9.64 -2.32 7.46
C ALA A 179 10.37 -3.67 7.61
N TYR A 180 10.22 -4.33 8.76
CA TYR A 180 10.80 -5.65 9.02
C TYR A 180 10.06 -6.79 8.30
N GLY A 181 8.77 -6.64 8.01
CA GLY A 181 7.93 -7.64 7.35
C GLY A 181 7.77 -7.44 5.84
N LEU A 182 8.03 -6.22 5.38
CA LEU A 182 7.92 -5.82 3.98
C LEU A 182 9.19 -6.23 3.23
#